data_8bc9534405ddd55fc1088ad30029082c
#
_entry.id   8bc9534405ddd55fc1088ad30029082c
#
_cell.length_a   1.000
_cell.length_b   1.000
_cell.length_c   1.000
_cell.angle_alpha   90.00
_cell.angle_beta   90.00
_cell.angle_gamma   90.00
#
_symmetry.space_group_name_H-M   'P 1'
#
loop_
_entity.id
_entity.type
_entity.pdbx_description
1 polymer ?
#
loop_
_entity_poly.entity_id
_entity_poly.type
_entity_poly.pdbx_seq_one_letter_code
_entity_poly.pdbx_strand_id
1 'polypeptide(L)'
;MNTMLDATPPNRRDFLKTSGLVVGASALSGVLLPHVHAAGSDQISVALVGCGGRGGGAASNAMSQSGPPKLVAMADVFQHKLDGAFNSLKNKFKDQVDVPDNRKFIGFDAYKGAIDSLKKGDVAIFTTPLAFRWVHFKYAIEKGINVFMEKPVTADGPTSRRMLELNKLAKAKNLKVGVGLMSRHKKCLQELHQRIHQDNQIGDVMLMRGYRMQGLLGSAFSEKYPGKENNLPGKPSELMWQISRFHSFLWASGGGYSDFNVHHIDHLCWMKSPPGQFLWPVKAQGVGGRTYRNSPEGKPYVDQNFDSYAVEYTFEDGAKLYMDGRTMVGAVPMYHSFVHGTKGMAVAAKSGDCNGPSSTFKGHVLSRENQLWTSDAKMADDPYFNEWQVLTDAIRNDKPHNEVDRGVMASLTTSLGRYAAHTAQEVTLDEMLNHTHEFAPDADKLTFDSPAPVQADANGFYPAPEPGRKTKREY
;
A
#
# COMPACT_ATOMS: atom_id res chain seq x y z
N MET A 1 -33.43 19.12 -32.43
CA MET A 1 -33.36 17.65 -32.35
C MET A 1 -31.93 17.29 -31.91
N ASN A 2 -31.70 17.27 -30.60
CA ASN A 2 -30.41 16.96 -30.00
C ASN A 2 -30.42 15.50 -29.59
N THR A 3 -29.60 14.67 -30.26
CA THR A 3 -29.31 13.30 -29.84
C THR A 3 -28.19 13.34 -28.82
N MET A 4 -28.52 13.18 -27.56
CA MET A 4 -27.57 12.82 -26.52
C MET A 4 -27.11 11.39 -26.78
N LEU A 5 -25.80 11.21 -26.95
CA LEU A 5 -25.17 9.89 -26.98
C LEU A 5 -25.04 9.43 -25.52
N ASP A 6 -25.82 8.43 -25.14
CA ASP A 6 -25.65 7.67 -23.90
C ASP A 6 -24.31 6.93 -23.96
N ALA A 7 -23.34 7.41 -23.23
CA ALA A 7 -22.09 6.70 -22.99
C ALA A 7 -22.30 5.69 -21.86
N THR A 8 -22.54 4.44 -22.20
CA THR A 8 -22.49 3.32 -21.23
C THR A 8 -21.10 3.25 -20.58
N PRO A 9 -21.01 3.09 -19.26
CA PRO A 9 -19.73 2.95 -18.58
C PRO A 9 -19.00 1.68 -19.08
N PRO A 10 -17.66 1.71 -19.22
CA PRO A 10 -16.89 0.58 -19.71
C PRO A 10 -17.04 -0.62 -18.78
N ASN A 11 -17.36 -1.78 -19.33
CA ASN A 11 -17.45 -3.01 -18.56
C ASN A 11 -16.05 -3.60 -18.27
N ARG A 12 -15.96 -4.52 -17.31
CA ARG A 12 -14.75 -5.20 -16.84
C ARG A 12 -13.90 -5.79 -17.97
N ARG A 13 -14.54 -6.33 -18.99
CA ARG A 13 -13.87 -7.00 -20.12
C ARG A 13 -13.07 -6.01 -20.97
N ASP A 14 -13.56 -4.79 -21.10
CA ASP A 14 -12.91 -3.73 -21.85
C ASP A 14 -11.79 -3.10 -21.02
N PHE A 15 -11.98 -2.94 -19.70
CA PHE A 15 -10.94 -2.49 -18.77
C PHE A 15 -9.76 -3.45 -18.71
N LEU A 16 -10.01 -4.76 -18.59
CA LEU A 16 -8.95 -5.79 -18.52
C LEU A 16 -8.24 -5.99 -19.87
N LYS A 17 -8.95 -5.86 -20.98
CA LYS A 17 -8.34 -5.91 -22.33
C LYS A 17 -7.44 -4.71 -22.61
N THR A 18 -7.82 -3.51 -22.16
CA THR A 18 -7.03 -2.30 -22.34
C THR A 18 -5.77 -2.33 -21.47
N SER A 19 -5.81 -2.94 -20.30
CA SER A 19 -4.64 -3.13 -19.43
C SER A 19 -3.65 -4.17 -19.94
N GLY A 20 -4.09 -5.13 -20.78
CA GLY A 20 -3.26 -6.19 -21.37
C GLY A 20 -2.66 -5.87 -22.74
N LEU A 21 -3.15 -4.85 -23.44
CA LEU A 21 -2.80 -4.58 -24.86
C LEU A 21 -1.77 -3.45 -25.09
N VAL A 22 -1.21 -2.85 -24.04
CA VAL A 22 -0.23 -1.75 -24.19
C VAL A 22 1.23 -2.23 -24.25
N VAL A 23 1.50 -3.51 -24.37
CA VAL A 23 2.88 -4.04 -24.54
C VAL A 23 3.32 -4.14 -26.03
N GLY A 24 2.46 -3.84 -26.99
CA GLY A 24 2.72 -4.21 -28.39
C GLY A 24 2.54 -3.14 -29.46
N ALA A 25 2.69 -1.83 -29.17
CA ALA A 25 2.71 -0.85 -30.26
C ALA A 25 3.37 0.49 -29.86
N SER A 26 4.70 0.53 -29.87
CA SER A 26 5.46 1.77 -29.90
C SER A 26 6.71 1.61 -30.75
N ALA A 27 6.53 1.34 -32.04
CA ALA A 27 7.53 1.59 -33.06
C ALA A 27 6.92 2.60 -34.02
N LEU A 28 7.31 3.87 -33.85
CA LEU A 28 7.40 4.91 -34.89
C LEU A 28 7.14 6.29 -34.29
N SER A 29 8.20 6.91 -33.78
CA SER A 29 8.54 8.30 -34.07
C SER A 29 9.90 8.58 -33.40
N GLY A 30 10.93 8.67 -34.20
CA GLY A 30 12.29 9.02 -33.77
C GLY A 30 12.35 10.49 -33.34
N VAL A 31 12.07 10.75 -32.10
CA VAL A 31 12.56 11.92 -31.37
C VAL A 31 13.40 11.36 -30.23
N LEU A 32 14.72 11.33 -30.44
CA LEU A 32 15.70 11.15 -29.38
C LEU A 32 15.50 12.29 -28.36
N LEU A 33 14.68 12.02 -27.33
CA LEU A 33 14.68 12.88 -26.15
C LEU A 33 16.02 12.65 -25.45
N PRO A 34 16.82 13.70 -25.20
CA PRO A 34 18.08 13.52 -24.49
C PRO A 34 17.84 12.90 -23.13
N HIS A 35 18.66 11.92 -22.76
CA HIS A 35 18.67 11.34 -21.44
C HIS A 35 18.72 12.47 -20.39
N VAL A 36 17.79 12.48 -19.46
CA VAL A 36 17.64 13.54 -18.44
C VAL A 36 18.91 13.69 -17.58
N HIS A 37 19.77 12.66 -17.58
CA HIS A 37 21.06 12.65 -16.88
C HIS A 37 22.28 12.76 -17.81
N ALA A 38 22.11 13.08 -19.10
CA ALA A 38 23.21 13.13 -20.05
C ALA A 38 24.10 14.38 -19.98
N ALA A 39 23.82 15.32 -19.08
CA ALA A 39 24.68 16.49 -18.86
C ALA A 39 24.60 16.99 -17.41
N GLY A 40 25.37 16.41 -16.49
CA GLY A 40 25.61 16.91 -15.14
C GLY A 40 25.08 15.99 -14.04
N SER A 41 25.92 15.50 -13.21
CA SER A 41 25.80 14.59 -12.04
C SER A 41 24.68 13.52 -12.11
N ASP A 42 25.04 12.25 -12.08
CA ASP A 42 24.18 11.07 -11.88
C ASP A 42 23.44 11.06 -10.51
N GLN A 43 23.49 12.18 -9.78
CA GLN A 43 22.95 12.33 -8.45
C GLN A 43 21.45 12.53 -8.50
N ILE A 44 20.70 11.55 -8.01
CA ILE A 44 19.26 11.65 -7.74
C ILE A 44 19.09 12.34 -6.39
N SER A 45 18.22 13.38 -6.34
CA SER A 45 17.77 13.96 -5.09
C SER A 45 16.42 13.34 -4.67
N VAL A 46 16.20 13.25 -3.35
CA VAL A 46 14.93 12.78 -2.81
C VAL A 46 14.36 13.81 -1.83
N ALA A 47 13.02 13.94 -1.81
CA ALA A 47 12.30 14.70 -0.80
C ALA A 47 11.36 13.76 -0.03
N LEU A 48 11.38 13.82 1.30
CA LEU A 48 10.56 12.97 2.16
C LEU A 48 9.29 13.72 2.60
N VAL A 49 8.13 13.19 2.27
CA VAL A 49 6.82 13.68 2.72
C VAL A 49 6.18 12.64 3.63
N GLY A 50 6.09 12.96 4.92
CA GLY A 50 5.71 12.05 6.00
C GLY A 50 6.94 11.48 6.71
N CYS A 51 7.29 12.06 7.87
CA CYS A 51 8.52 11.78 8.61
C CYS A 51 8.32 10.77 9.77
N GLY A 52 7.32 9.89 9.67
CA GLY A 52 7.10 8.80 10.62
C GLY A 52 8.15 7.69 10.48
N GLY A 53 8.03 6.64 11.28
CA GLY A 53 8.98 5.51 11.27
C GLY A 53 9.18 4.89 9.89
N ARG A 54 8.08 4.66 9.12
CA ARG A 54 8.20 4.13 7.76
C ARG A 54 8.83 5.14 6.80
N GLY A 55 8.57 6.45 6.98
CA GLY A 55 9.21 7.51 6.18
C GLY A 55 10.73 7.53 6.35
N GLY A 56 11.20 7.53 7.59
CA GLY A 56 12.63 7.40 7.88
C GLY A 56 13.25 6.13 7.29
N GLY A 57 12.51 5.00 7.36
CA GLY A 57 12.90 3.73 6.74
C GLY A 57 13.02 3.82 5.21
N ALA A 58 12.02 4.39 4.52
CA ALA A 58 12.02 4.53 3.06
C ALA A 58 13.17 5.44 2.59
N ALA A 59 13.38 6.58 3.24
CA ALA A 59 14.50 7.46 2.95
C ALA A 59 15.86 6.76 3.20
N SER A 60 15.96 5.96 4.28
CA SER A 60 17.14 5.14 4.57
C SER A 60 17.41 4.12 3.46
N ASN A 61 16.38 3.41 2.99
CA ASN A 61 16.51 2.44 1.89
C ASN A 61 16.96 3.13 0.58
N ALA A 62 16.39 4.29 0.26
CA ALA A 62 16.82 5.11 -0.87
C ALA A 62 18.30 5.47 -0.79
N MET A 63 18.74 6.03 0.34
CA MET A 63 20.12 6.48 0.55
C MET A 63 21.14 5.33 0.70
N SER A 64 20.69 4.10 0.82
CA SER A 64 21.55 2.91 0.88
C SER A 64 21.88 2.31 -0.49
N GLN A 65 21.37 2.86 -1.57
CA GLN A 65 21.57 2.35 -2.94
C GLN A 65 22.99 2.63 -3.47
N SER A 66 23.40 1.89 -4.49
CA SER A 66 24.61 2.21 -5.26
C SER A 66 24.40 3.54 -6.02
N GLY A 67 25.35 4.47 -5.91
CA GLY A 67 25.16 5.85 -6.37
C GLY A 67 24.02 6.53 -5.58
N PRO A 68 24.19 6.66 -4.26
CA PRO A 68 23.09 6.86 -3.34
C PRO A 68 22.35 8.18 -3.59
N PRO A 69 21.01 8.20 -3.60
CA PRO A 69 20.22 9.43 -3.59
C PRO A 69 20.57 10.35 -2.41
N LYS A 70 20.41 11.64 -2.60
CA LYS A 70 20.65 12.69 -1.60
C LYS A 70 19.31 13.23 -1.09
N LEU A 71 19.08 13.20 0.22
CA LEU A 71 17.90 13.79 0.84
C LEU A 71 18.07 15.31 0.92
N VAL A 72 17.18 16.06 0.23
CA VAL A 72 17.31 17.52 0.09
C VAL A 72 16.17 18.32 0.68
N ALA A 73 15.02 17.70 1.00
CA ALA A 73 13.88 18.36 1.62
C ALA A 73 13.05 17.36 2.44
N MET A 74 12.36 17.87 3.46
CA MET A 74 11.48 17.07 4.32
C MET A 74 10.19 17.84 4.64
N ALA A 75 9.07 17.12 4.74
CA ALA A 75 7.76 17.66 5.06
C ALA A 75 6.96 16.74 5.99
N ASP A 76 6.30 17.31 6.99
CA ASP A 76 5.35 16.61 7.87
C ASP A 76 4.34 17.63 8.44
N VAL A 77 3.24 17.15 9.04
CA VAL A 77 2.32 17.99 9.83
C VAL A 77 2.78 18.11 11.29
N PHE A 78 3.70 17.24 11.74
CA PHE A 78 4.23 17.21 13.10
C PHE A 78 5.71 17.57 13.14
N GLN A 79 6.06 18.72 13.74
CA GLN A 79 7.44 19.16 13.88
C GLN A 79 8.33 18.10 14.53
N HIS A 80 7.89 17.48 15.65
CA HIS A 80 8.68 16.50 16.37
C HIS A 80 8.99 15.23 15.55
N LYS A 81 8.09 14.83 14.61
CA LYS A 81 8.34 13.72 13.69
C LYS A 81 9.39 14.09 12.65
N LEU A 82 9.28 15.30 12.08
CA LEU A 82 10.26 15.80 11.13
C LEU A 82 11.66 15.88 11.77
N ASP A 83 11.76 16.50 12.93
CA ASP A 83 13.05 16.66 13.65
C ASP A 83 13.65 15.31 14.05
N GLY A 84 12.83 14.40 14.56
CA GLY A 84 13.27 13.05 14.93
C GLY A 84 13.83 12.27 13.73
N ALA A 85 13.12 12.28 12.60
CA ALA A 85 13.57 11.63 11.37
C ALA A 85 14.83 12.31 10.81
N PHE A 86 14.87 13.65 10.77
CA PHE A 86 16.03 14.41 10.30
C PHE A 86 17.28 14.04 11.10
N ASN A 87 17.21 14.10 12.43
CA ASN A 87 18.34 13.80 13.30
C ASN A 87 18.84 12.35 13.12
N SER A 88 17.90 11.38 13.05
CA SER A 88 18.23 9.97 12.84
C SER A 88 18.91 9.75 11.49
N LEU A 89 18.37 10.30 10.40
CA LEU A 89 18.93 10.18 9.06
C LEU A 89 20.26 10.91 8.93
N LYS A 90 20.39 12.11 9.49
CA LYS A 90 21.64 12.90 9.47
C LYS A 90 22.76 12.18 10.20
N ASN A 91 22.47 11.58 11.34
CA ASN A 91 23.45 10.78 12.09
C ASN A 91 23.96 9.58 11.31
N LYS A 92 23.04 8.89 10.60
CA LYS A 92 23.36 7.67 9.83
C LYS A 92 24.05 7.96 8.49
N PHE A 93 23.57 8.95 7.74
CA PHE A 93 23.95 9.19 6.35
C PHE A 93 24.76 10.48 6.14
N LYS A 94 25.00 11.26 7.19
CA LYS A 94 25.90 12.43 7.17
C LYS A 94 25.66 13.36 5.98
N ASP A 95 26.60 13.44 5.05
CA ASP A 95 26.58 14.39 3.92
C ASP A 95 25.54 14.06 2.84
N GLN A 96 24.96 12.85 2.85
CA GLN A 96 23.83 12.52 1.98
C GLN A 96 22.52 13.20 2.43
N VAL A 97 22.45 13.69 3.68
CA VAL A 97 21.34 14.48 4.19
C VAL A 97 21.70 15.96 4.13
N ASP A 98 21.23 16.62 3.09
CA ASP A 98 21.46 18.04 2.80
C ASP A 98 20.11 18.79 2.83
N VAL A 99 19.54 18.87 4.02
CA VAL A 99 18.25 19.51 4.29
C VAL A 99 18.47 20.72 5.16
N PRO A 100 18.66 21.91 4.57
CA PRO A 100 18.75 23.15 5.33
C PRO A 100 17.39 23.50 5.94
N ASP A 101 17.37 24.42 6.92
CA ASP A 101 16.15 24.73 7.67
C ASP A 101 15.01 25.27 6.80
N ASN A 102 15.33 26.00 5.74
CA ASN A 102 14.36 26.50 4.77
C ASN A 102 13.79 25.41 3.82
N ARG A 103 14.23 24.16 3.94
CA ARG A 103 13.69 22.98 3.25
C ARG A 103 13.08 21.95 4.21
N LYS A 104 12.78 22.38 5.43
CA LYS A 104 11.99 21.66 6.43
C LYS A 104 10.62 22.29 6.51
N PHE A 105 9.61 21.61 5.94
CA PHE A 105 8.28 22.19 5.76
C PHE A 105 7.28 21.56 6.72
N ILE A 106 6.46 22.39 7.39
CA ILE A 106 5.43 21.96 8.34
C ILE A 106 4.06 22.41 7.87
N GLY A 107 3.09 21.49 7.85
CA GLY A 107 1.69 21.76 7.53
C GLY A 107 1.10 20.84 6.47
N PHE A 108 -0.18 21.05 6.19
CA PHE A 108 -0.89 20.25 5.18
C PHE A 108 -0.42 20.53 3.75
N ASP A 109 0.05 21.75 3.47
CA ASP A 109 0.63 22.15 2.18
C ASP A 109 2.15 21.94 2.10
N ALA A 110 2.78 21.46 3.15
CA ALA A 110 4.24 21.28 3.27
C ALA A 110 4.82 20.39 2.14
N TYR A 111 4.05 19.44 1.64
CA TYR A 111 4.44 18.59 0.50
C TYR A 111 4.77 19.39 -0.76
N LYS A 112 4.12 20.54 -0.98
CA LYS A 112 4.39 21.42 -2.14
C LYS A 112 5.82 21.94 -2.09
N GLY A 113 6.23 22.50 -0.95
CA GLY A 113 7.60 23.01 -0.77
C GLY A 113 8.66 21.91 -0.89
N ALA A 114 8.37 20.71 -0.35
CA ALA A 114 9.28 19.59 -0.49
C ALA A 114 9.43 19.11 -1.95
N ILE A 115 8.32 19.01 -2.70
CA ILE A 115 8.34 18.62 -4.12
C ILE A 115 8.98 19.74 -4.98
N ASP A 116 8.70 21.01 -4.70
CA ASP A 116 9.30 22.16 -5.41
C ASP A 116 10.82 22.29 -5.18
N SER A 117 11.36 21.61 -4.18
CA SER A 117 12.82 21.51 -3.96
C SER A 117 13.50 20.50 -4.90
N LEU A 118 12.74 19.74 -5.68
CA LEU A 118 13.21 18.72 -6.61
C LEU A 118 13.21 19.23 -8.05
N LYS A 119 13.95 18.55 -8.91
CA LYS A 119 14.00 18.77 -10.36
C LYS A 119 13.59 17.49 -11.09
N LYS A 120 13.31 17.61 -12.38
CA LYS A 120 13.02 16.46 -13.24
C LYS A 120 14.13 15.41 -13.12
N GLY A 121 13.75 14.14 -12.89
CA GLY A 121 14.65 13.01 -12.63
C GLY A 121 14.79 12.67 -11.15
N ASP A 122 14.47 13.60 -10.25
CA ASP A 122 14.46 13.35 -8.80
C ASP A 122 13.21 12.57 -8.34
N VAL A 123 13.14 12.19 -7.05
CA VAL A 123 12.07 11.34 -6.49
C VAL A 123 11.43 11.99 -5.27
N ALA A 124 10.10 12.09 -5.26
CA ALA A 124 9.33 12.39 -4.05
C ALA A 124 8.93 11.09 -3.34
N ILE A 125 9.19 11.00 -2.03
CA ILE A 125 8.87 9.85 -1.18
C ILE A 125 7.60 10.17 -0.39
N PHE A 126 6.51 9.41 -0.58
CA PHE A 126 5.23 9.64 0.09
C PHE A 126 4.93 8.53 1.10
N THR A 127 4.97 8.87 2.37
CA THR A 127 4.74 7.97 3.51
C THR A 127 3.71 8.51 4.51
N THR A 128 2.96 9.52 4.10
CA THR A 128 1.81 10.06 4.85
C THR A 128 0.66 9.04 4.93
N PRO A 129 -0.34 9.23 5.78
CA PRO A 129 -1.58 8.46 5.74
C PRO A 129 -2.16 8.42 4.34
N LEU A 130 -2.75 7.27 3.95
CA LEU A 130 -3.13 6.99 2.56
C LEU A 130 -4.15 7.97 1.97
N ALA A 131 -4.99 8.61 2.79
CA ALA A 131 -5.95 9.62 2.32
C ALA A 131 -5.29 10.78 1.54
N PHE A 132 -4.04 11.11 1.87
CA PHE A 132 -3.28 12.17 1.21
C PHE A 132 -2.51 11.70 -0.03
N ARG A 133 -2.54 10.40 -0.34
CA ARG A 133 -1.70 9.81 -1.41
C ARG A 133 -2.00 10.42 -2.78
N TRP A 134 -3.27 10.50 -3.15
CA TRP A 134 -3.69 11.06 -4.43
C TRP A 134 -3.39 12.55 -4.55
N VAL A 135 -3.47 13.29 -3.44
CA VAL A 135 -3.18 14.73 -3.38
C VAL A 135 -1.71 14.99 -3.73
N HIS A 136 -0.82 14.28 -3.04
CA HIS A 136 0.63 14.42 -3.26
C HIS A 136 1.04 13.89 -4.63
N PHE A 137 0.45 12.78 -5.08
CA PHE A 137 0.75 12.19 -6.38
C PHE A 137 0.34 13.11 -7.53
N LYS A 138 -0.86 13.73 -7.44
CA LYS A 138 -1.31 14.73 -8.42
C LYS A 138 -0.27 15.85 -8.58
N TYR A 139 0.19 16.42 -7.48
CA TYR A 139 1.15 17.52 -7.52
C TYR A 139 2.52 17.08 -8.08
N ALA A 140 3.01 15.90 -7.70
CA ALA A 140 4.25 15.36 -8.27
C ALA A 140 4.14 15.15 -9.80
N ILE A 141 3.00 14.67 -10.30
CA ILE A 141 2.73 14.54 -11.74
C ILE A 141 2.75 15.91 -12.42
N GLU A 142 2.12 16.92 -11.83
CA GLU A 142 2.12 18.30 -12.35
C GLU A 142 3.55 18.83 -12.51
N LYS A 143 4.40 18.58 -11.52
CA LYS A 143 5.82 19.00 -11.49
C LYS A 143 6.75 18.09 -12.31
N GLY A 144 6.29 16.95 -12.79
CA GLY A 144 7.09 15.98 -13.55
C GLY A 144 8.15 15.26 -12.72
N ILE A 145 7.84 14.97 -11.44
CA ILE A 145 8.73 14.33 -10.47
C ILE A 145 8.38 12.85 -10.36
N ASN A 146 9.40 11.97 -10.37
CA ASN A 146 9.22 10.56 -10.08
C ASN A 146 8.77 10.34 -8.63
N VAL A 147 8.15 9.21 -8.34
CA VAL A 147 7.55 8.97 -7.03
C VAL A 147 7.92 7.59 -6.49
N PHE A 148 8.22 7.52 -5.22
CA PHE A 148 8.06 6.32 -4.40
C PHE A 148 6.94 6.58 -3.39
N MET A 149 5.93 5.72 -3.35
CA MET A 149 4.84 5.87 -2.40
C MET A 149 4.60 4.59 -1.59
N GLU A 150 4.33 4.75 -0.31
CA GLU A 150 4.00 3.64 0.57
C GLU A 150 2.60 3.09 0.33
N LYS A 151 2.47 1.82 0.63
CA LYS A 151 1.22 1.05 0.62
C LYS A 151 0.41 1.29 1.93
N PRO A 152 -0.93 1.06 1.91
CA PRO A 152 -1.81 0.99 0.76
C PRO A 152 -1.86 2.34 0.06
N VAL A 153 -2.23 2.35 -1.23
CA VAL A 153 -2.31 3.62 -1.97
C VAL A 153 -3.71 4.22 -1.96
N THR A 154 -4.74 3.42 -1.65
CA THR A 154 -6.16 3.83 -1.58
C THR A 154 -6.91 3.07 -0.50
N ALA A 155 -8.06 3.63 -0.02
CA ALA A 155 -8.91 3.01 1.00
C ALA A 155 -10.34 2.70 0.51
N ASP A 156 -10.76 3.25 -0.62
CA ASP A 156 -12.13 3.20 -1.12
C ASP A 156 -12.19 3.23 -2.66
N GLY A 157 -13.37 3.02 -3.22
CA GLY A 157 -13.60 3.02 -4.66
C GLY A 157 -13.31 4.36 -5.32
N PRO A 158 -13.83 5.49 -4.81
CA PRO A 158 -13.58 6.82 -5.39
C PRO A 158 -12.10 7.18 -5.49
N THR A 159 -11.33 6.98 -4.42
CA THR A 159 -9.88 7.26 -4.45
C THR A 159 -9.13 6.28 -5.36
N SER A 160 -9.60 5.02 -5.48
CA SER A 160 -9.01 4.04 -6.39
C SER A 160 -9.20 4.46 -7.86
N ARG A 161 -10.39 4.88 -8.25
CA ARG A 161 -10.64 5.42 -9.61
C ARG A 161 -9.78 6.66 -9.87
N ARG A 162 -9.72 7.59 -8.91
CA ARG A 162 -8.92 8.82 -9.01
C ARG A 162 -7.42 8.51 -9.19
N MET A 163 -6.87 7.56 -8.45
CA MET A 163 -5.47 7.15 -8.60
C MET A 163 -5.20 6.50 -9.95
N LEU A 164 -6.11 5.68 -10.48
CA LEU A 164 -5.97 5.10 -11.82
C LEU A 164 -5.96 6.18 -12.92
N GLU A 165 -6.82 7.20 -12.82
CA GLU A 165 -6.81 8.34 -13.76
C GLU A 165 -5.52 9.17 -13.66
N LEU A 166 -5.06 9.46 -12.45
CA LEU A 166 -3.78 10.13 -12.25
C LEU A 166 -2.61 9.32 -12.81
N ASN A 167 -2.67 7.98 -12.71
CA ASN A 167 -1.62 7.13 -13.25
C ASN A 167 -1.54 7.16 -14.77
N LYS A 168 -2.64 7.36 -15.49
CA LYS A 168 -2.60 7.60 -16.94
C LYS A 168 -1.75 8.82 -17.29
N LEU A 169 -1.90 9.90 -16.52
CA LEU A 169 -1.10 11.12 -16.68
C LEU A 169 0.38 10.90 -16.33
N ALA A 170 0.66 10.14 -15.27
CA ALA A 170 2.04 9.80 -14.88
C ALA A 170 2.74 8.99 -15.97
N LYS A 171 2.06 7.97 -16.53
CA LYS A 171 2.56 7.16 -17.64
C LYS A 171 2.80 8.00 -18.92
N ALA A 172 1.87 8.91 -19.25
CA ALA A 172 2.02 9.80 -20.41
C ALA A 172 3.24 10.73 -20.27
N LYS A 173 3.64 11.07 -19.05
CA LYS A 173 4.85 11.84 -18.75
C LYS A 173 6.10 10.97 -18.54
N ASN A 174 6.02 9.67 -18.73
CA ASN A 174 7.09 8.70 -18.50
C ASN A 174 7.67 8.77 -17.07
N LEU A 175 6.86 9.08 -16.08
CA LEU A 175 7.29 9.13 -14.68
C LEU A 175 7.50 7.70 -14.16
N LYS A 176 8.61 7.50 -13.46
CA LYS A 176 8.91 6.23 -12.79
C LYS A 176 8.25 6.27 -11.41
N VAL A 177 7.46 5.26 -11.11
CA VAL A 177 6.71 5.21 -9.86
C VAL A 177 6.86 3.84 -9.18
N GLY A 178 7.49 3.82 -8.02
CA GLY A 178 7.56 2.66 -7.13
C GLY A 178 6.43 2.70 -6.09
N VAL A 179 5.94 1.55 -5.69
CA VAL A 179 4.97 1.37 -4.60
C VAL A 179 5.53 0.37 -3.61
N GLY A 180 5.56 0.72 -2.31
CA GLY A 180 6.13 -0.06 -1.21
C GLY A 180 5.50 -1.44 -0.98
N LEU A 181 5.18 -2.17 -2.05
CA LEU A 181 4.76 -3.56 -2.06
C LEU A 181 5.97 -4.46 -2.31
N MET A 182 6.90 -4.46 -1.37
CA MET A 182 8.25 -4.99 -1.47
C MET A 182 8.32 -6.50 -1.77
N SER A 183 7.26 -7.28 -1.49
CA SER A 183 7.31 -8.76 -1.61
C SER A 183 7.69 -9.25 -3.01
N ARG A 184 7.27 -8.53 -4.07
CA ARG A 184 7.63 -8.91 -5.46
C ARG A 184 9.08 -8.63 -5.81
N HIS A 185 9.77 -7.85 -5.01
CA HIS A 185 11.20 -7.56 -5.14
C HIS A 185 12.07 -8.53 -4.32
N LYS A 186 11.44 -9.51 -3.64
CA LYS A 186 12.15 -10.53 -2.88
C LYS A 186 12.55 -11.69 -3.79
N LYS A 187 13.85 -12.00 -3.85
CA LYS A 187 14.41 -13.01 -4.77
C LYS A 187 13.82 -14.40 -4.55
N CYS A 188 13.70 -14.83 -3.26
CA CYS A 188 13.10 -16.14 -2.99
C CYS A 188 11.65 -16.27 -3.45
N LEU A 189 10.87 -15.17 -3.44
CA LEU A 189 9.52 -15.17 -3.99
C LEU A 189 9.51 -15.11 -5.53
N GLN A 190 10.49 -14.44 -6.15
CA GLN A 190 10.67 -14.47 -7.61
C GLN A 190 11.03 -15.88 -8.10
N GLU A 191 11.94 -16.56 -7.41
CA GLU A 191 12.26 -17.96 -7.67
C GLU A 191 11.05 -18.86 -7.48
N LEU A 192 10.28 -18.68 -6.38
CA LEU A 192 9.05 -19.43 -6.15
C LEU A 192 8.05 -19.27 -7.29
N HIS A 193 7.85 -18.04 -7.76
CA HIS A 193 6.97 -17.75 -8.89
C HIS A 193 7.40 -18.50 -10.16
N GLN A 194 8.72 -18.59 -10.42
CA GLN A 194 9.25 -19.41 -11.51
C GLN A 194 8.96 -20.90 -11.31
N ARG A 195 9.15 -21.45 -10.07
CA ARG A 195 8.85 -22.84 -9.75
C ARG A 195 7.37 -23.19 -9.96
N ILE A 196 6.48 -22.25 -9.66
CA ILE A 196 5.02 -22.44 -9.86
C ILE A 196 4.68 -22.41 -11.35
N HIS A 197 5.11 -21.37 -12.08
CA HIS A 197 4.57 -21.10 -13.43
C HIS A 197 5.43 -21.65 -14.57
N GLN A 198 6.76 -21.67 -14.45
CA GLN A 198 7.64 -22.17 -15.51
C GLN A 198 7.92 -23.65 -15.33
N ASP A 199 8.24 -24.09 -14.10
CA ASP A 199 8.56 -25.47 -13.79
C ASP A 199 7.30 -26.30 -13.50
N ASN A 200 6.14 -25.65 -13.30
CA ASN A 200 4.85 -26.30 -13.03
C ASN A 200 4.89 -27.31 -11.87
N GLN A 201 5.67 -26.99 -10.83
CA GLN A 201 5.95 -27.95 -9.75
C GLN A 201 4.73 -28.28 -8.89
N ILE A 202 3.76 -27.37 -8.78
CA ILE A 202 2.54 -27.59 -8.00
C ILE A 202 1.28 -27.74 -8.86
N GLY A 203 1.39 -27.65 -10.20
CA GLY A 203 0.25 -27.66 -11.11
C GLY A 203 -0.54 -26.35 -11.08
N ASP A 204 -1.81 -26.38 -11.53
CA ASP A 204 -2.68 -25.20 -11.56
C ASP A 204 -3.03 -24.74 -10.16
N VAL A 205 -2.85 -23.43 -9.88
CA VAL A 205 -3.15 -22.86 -8.57
C VAL A 205 -4.66 -22.78 -8.34
N MET A 206 -5.15 -23.50 -7.33
CA MET A 206 -6.58 -23.61 -7.00
C MET A 206 -6.95 -22.87 -5.71
N LEU A 207 -6.03 -22.82 -4.74
CA LEU A 207 -6.31 -22.28 -3.42
C LEU A 207 -5.07 -21.60 -2.85
N MET A 208 -5.24 -20.43 -2.27
CA MET A 208 -4.22 -19.72 -1.53
C MET A 208 -4.71 -19.44 -0.11
N ARG A 209 -3.80 -19.42 0.86
CA ARG A 209 -4.10 -19.07 2.24
C ARG A 209 -3.07 -18.09 2.77
N GLY A 210 -3.55 -16.97 3.29
CA GLY A 210 -2.75 -15.97 3.96
C GLY A 210 -3.16 -15.83 5.43
N TYR A 211 -2.19 -15.72 6.32
CA TYR A 211 -2.41 -15.54 7.75
C TYR A 211 -1.60 -14.35 8.24
N ARG A 212 -2.28 -13.39 8.87
CA ARG A 212 -1.61 -12.32 9.61
C ARG A 212 -2.23 -12.19 10.99
N MET A 213 -1.60 -12.86 11.95
CA MET A 213 -2.05 -12.93 13.34
C MET A 213 -0.93 -12.40 14.23
N GLN A 214 -1.21 -11.35 14.98
CA GLN A 214 -0.21 -10.66 15.80
C GLN A 214 -0.88 -9.92 16.97
N GLY A 215 -0.10 -9.25 17.81
CA GLY A 215 -0.61 -8.33 18.82
C GLY A 215 -1.23 -7.08 18.22
N LEU A 216 -1.60 -6.11 19.03
CA LEU A 216 -2.20 -4.85 18.60
C LEU A 216 -1.27 -4.14 17.59
N LEU A 217 -1.87 -3.55 16.56
CA LEU A 217 -1.16 -2.97 15.44
C LEU A 217 -1.00 -1.46 15.59
N GLY A 218 0.24 -1.00 15.63
CA GLY A 218 0.58 0.41 15.52
C GLY A 218 -0.26 1.30 16.44
N SER A 219 -1.03 2.20 15.87
CA SER A 219 -1.96 3.11 16.58
C SER A 219 -3.43 2.70 16.48
N ALA A 220 -3.74 1.44 16.10
CA ALA A 220 -5.09 0.91 16.17
C ALA A 220 -5.56 0.74 17.63
N PHE A 221 -6.87 0.60 17.82
CA PHE A 221 -7.50 0.46 19.15
C PHE A 221 -7.24 1.67 20.05
N SER A 222 -7.78 2.82 19.63
CA SER A 222 -7.68 4.08 20.36
C SER A 222 -8.79 4.22 21.40
N GLU A 223 -8.41 4.66 22.57
CA GLU A 223 -9.31 5.20 23.57
C GLU A 223 -9.90 6.55 23.10
N LYS A 224 -10.86 7.09 23.87
CA LYS A 224 -11.51 8.37 23.58
C LYS A 224 -10.50 9.48 23.30
N TYR A 225 -10.82 10.33 22.32
CA TYR A 225 -10.07 11.56 22.09
C TYR A 225 -9.98 12.38 23.37
N PRO A 226 -8.78 12.72 23.84
CA PRO A 226 -8.59 13.35 25.15
C PRO A 226 -9.08 14.81 25.23
N GLY A 227 -9.58 15.39 24.12
CA GLY A 227 -9.95 16.79 24.05
C GLY A 227 -8.73 17.72 23.93
N LYS A 228 -8.98 19.02 23.87
CA LYS A 228 -7.92 20.02 23.73
C LYS A 228 -6.99 20.14 24.95
N GLU A 229 -7.31 19.46 26.03
CA GLU A 229 -6.64 19.62 27.34
C GLU A 229 -5.51 18.63 27.60
N ASN A 230 -5.38 17.54 26.84
CA ASN A 230 -4.39 16.49 27.09
C ASN A 230 -3.32 16.34 26.00
N ASN A 231 -2.18 16.90 26.26
CA ASN A 231 -0.79 16.40 26.14
C ASN A 231 -0.29 15.71 24.88
N LEU A 232 -0.76 16.13 23.71
CA LEU A 232 0.16 16.11 22.55
C LEU A 232 0.77 17.52 22.45
N PRO A 233 2.04 17.68 22.06
CA PRO A 233 2.65 19.00 21.96
C PRO A 233 1.77 19.93 21.10
N GLY A 234 1.26 21.02 21.69
CA GLY A 234 0.46 22.02 20.99
C GLY A 234 -1.05 21.85 21.00
N LYS A 235 -1.66 21.02 21.85
CA LYS A 235 -3.13 20.81 21.93
C LYS A 235 -3.72 20.42 20.58
N PRO A 236 -3.52 19.18 20.09
CA PRO A 236 -3.95 18.80 18.76
C PRO A 236 -5.46 18.88 18.65
N SER A 237 -5.94 19.40 17.51
CA SER A 237 -7.33 19.23 17.12
C SER A 237 -7.66 17.74 16.98
N GLU A 238 -8.94 17.39 16.97
CA GLU A 238 -9.37 15.99 16.72
C GLU A 238 -8.81 15.44 15.41
N LEU A 239 -8.72 16.26 14.37
CA LEU A 239 -8.08 15.92 13.10
C LEU A 239 -6.61 15.49 13.31
N MET A 240 -5.83 16.29 14.02
CA MET A 240 -4.42 16.00 14.26
C MET A 240 -4.23 14.76 15.13
N TRP A 241 -5.14 14.54 16.11
CA TRP A 241 -5.15 13.32 16.90
C TRP A 241 -5.48 12.10 16.02
N GLN A 242 -6.49 12.16 15.15
CA GLN A 242 -6.80 11.08 14.20
C GLN A 242 -5.62 10.78 13.27
N ILE A 243 -4.94 11.81 12.75
CA ILE A 243 -3.74 11.63 11.94
C ILE A 243 -2.61 10.95 12.75
N SER A 244 -2.43 11.32 14.02
CA SER A 244 -1.43 10.67 14.90
C SER A 244 -1.77 9.21 15.20
N ARG A 245 -3.06 8.86 15.17
CA ARG A 245 -3.66 7.54 15.44
C ARG A 245 -4.22 6.90 14.15
N PHE A 246 -3.60 7.14 13.01
CA PHE A 246 -4.15 6.87 11.68
C PHE A 246 -4.61 5.42 11.46
N HIS A 247 -3.98 4.42 12.09
CA HIS A 247 -4.45 3.03 11.99
C HIS A 247 -5.84 2.81 12.62
N SER A 248 -6.29 3.69 13.51
CA SER A 248 -7.61 3.60 14.12
C SER A 248 -8.76 4.02 13.21
N PHE A 249 -8.46 4.74 12.11
CA PHE A 249 -9.47 5.37 11.27
C PHE A 249 -9.41 4.88 9.83
N LEU A 250 -10.56 4.44 9.31
CA LEU A 250 -10.66 3.90 7.94
C LEU A 250 -10.25 4.95 6.88
N TRP A 251 -10.61 6.21 7.10
CA TRP A 251 -10.24 7.29 6.17
C TRP A 251 -8.72 7.48 6.05
N ALA A 252 -8.00 7.27 7.12
CA ALA A 252 -6.56 7.57 7.18
C ALA A 252 -5.66 6.40 6.78
N SER A 253 -6.12 5.15 7.01
CA SER A 253 -5.30 3.94 6.78
C SER A 253 -6.01 2.82 6.02
N GLY A 254 -7.32 2.91 5.84
CA GLY A 254 -8.13 1.77 5.42
C GLY A 254 -8.36 0.75 6.54
N GLY A 255 -7.98 1.09 7.77
CA GLY A 255 -8.04 0.18 8.93
C GLY A 255 -6.91 -0.85 8.95
N GLY A 256 -6.78 -1.53 10.09
CA GLY A 256 -5.72 -2.51 10.31
C GLY A 256 -5.72 -3.66 9.30
N TYR A 257 -6.90 -4.10 8.83
CA TYR A 257 -6.98 -5.13 7.81
C TYR A 257 -6.31 -4.70 6.49
N SER A 258 -6.69 -3.55 5.96
CA SER A 258 -6.13 -3.07 4.68
C SER A 258 -4.67 -2.70 4.78
N ASP A 259 -4.27 -2.00 5.83
CA ASP A 259 -2.90 -1.51 5.95
C ASP A 259 -1.86 -2.64 6.04
N PHE A 260 -2.22 -3.74 6.71
CA PHE A 260 -1.26 -4.84 6.94
C PHE A 260 -1.42 -6.02 5.99
N ASN A 261 -2.66 -6.40 5.61
CA ASN A 261 -2.89 -7.59 4.78
C ASN A 261 -2.66 -7.34 3.29
N VAL A 262 -2.51 -6.08 2.86
CA VAL A 262 -2.21 -5.74 1.47
C VAL A 262 -0.96 -6.46 0.94
N HIS A 263 0.04 -6.70 1.78
CA HIS A 263 1.24 -7.45 1.40
C HIS A 263 0.92 -8.92 1.05
N HIS A 264 0.11 -9.59 1.88
CA HIS A 264 -0.31 -10.98 1.62
C HIS A 264 -1.15 -11.07 0.36
N ILE A 265 -2.11 -10.16 0.21
CA ILE A 265 -3.00 -10.12 -0.96
C ILE A 265 -2.20 -9.86 -2.23
N ASP A 266 -1.27 -8.89 -2.22
CA ASP A 266 -0.44 -8.60 -3.39
C ASP A 266 0.41 -9.81 -3.81
N HIS A 267 1.16 -10.43 -2.89
CA HIS A 267 2.04 -11.52 -3.29
C HIS A 267 1.29 -12.83 -3.56
N LEU A 268 0.16 -13.11 -2.91
CA LEU A 268 -0.64 -14.30 -3.19
C LEU A 268 -1.39 -14.17 -4.53
N CYS A 269 -1.94 -12.99 -4.85
CA CYS A 269 -2.48 -12.72 -6.18
C CYS A 269 -1.40 -12.83 -7.27
N TRP A 270 -0.17 -12.41 -6.96
CA TRP A 270 0.96 -12.61 -7.87
C TRP A 270 1.30 -14.10 -8.06
N MET A 271 1.33 -14.91 -6.98
CA MET A 271 1.56 -16.36 -7.09
C MET A 271 0.46 -17.07 -7.91
N LYS A 272 -0.75 -16.51 -7.98
CA LYS A 272 -1.82 -17.00 -8.87
C LYS A 272 -1.63 -16.56 -10.32
N SER A 273 -0.96 -15.44 -10.56
CA SER A 273 -0.87 -14.80 -11.89
C SER A 273 0.29 -15.38 -12.70
N PRO A 274 0.06 -15.95 -13.90
CA PRO A 274 1.14 -16.31 -14.82
C PRO A 274 2.02 -15.10 -15.18
N PRO A 275 3.26 -15.31 -15.64
CA PRO A 275 4.15 -14.22 -16.08
C PRO A 275 3.47 -13.30 -17.09
N GLY A 276 3.58 -11.99 -16.86
CA GLY A 276 2.97 -10.97 -17.72
C GLY A 276 1.47 -10.75 -17.53
N GLN A 277 0.81 -11.50 -16.64
CA GLN A 277 -0.59 -11.32 -16.30
C GLN A 277 -0.76 -10.78 -14.87
N PHE A 278 -1.90 -10.12 -14.62
CA PHE A 278 -2.30 -9.63 -13.31
C PHE A 278 -3.72 -10.10 -13.02
N LEU A 279 -3.84 -11.20 -12.26
CA LEU A 279 -5.12 -11.77 -11.87
C LEU A 279 -5.50 -11.27 -10.48
N TRP A 280 -6.72 -10.77 -10.37
CA TRP A 280 -7.30 -10.30 -9.12
C TRP A 280 -8.62 -11.01 -8.86
N PRO A 281 -9.01 -11.20 -7.58
CA PRO A 281 -10.32 -11.77 -7.27
C PRO A 281 -11.46 -10.94 -7.88
N VAL A 282 -12.53 -11.62 -8.26
CA VAL A 282 -13.71 -10.98 -8.83
C VAL A 282 -14.74 -10.62 -7.77
N LYS A 283 -14.71 -11.30 -6.62
CA LYS A 283 -15.61 -11.02 -5.48
C LYS A 283 -15.00 -11.52 -4.17
N ALA A 284 -15.54 -11.01 -3.07
CA ALA A 284 -15.23 -11.48 -1.73
C ALA A 284 -16.48 -11.60 -0.87
N GLN A 285 -16.40 -12.48 0.12
CA GLN A 285 -17.29 -12.56 1.26
C GLN A 285 -16.45 -12.75 2.51
N GLY A 286 -16.96 -12.39 3.68
CA GLY A 286 -16.17 -12.53 4.89
C GLY A 286 -16.96 -12.35 6.17
N VAL A 287 -16.33 -12.78 7.24
CA VAL A 287 -16.78 -12.53 8.61
C VAL A 287 -15.71 -11.77 9.36
N GLY A 288 -16.13 -10.94 10.29
CA GLY A 288 -15.21 -10.21 11.15
C GLY A 288 -15.94 -9.67 12.37
N GLY A 289 -15.18 -9.22 13.32
CA GLY A 289 -15.75 -8.68 14.54
C GLY A 289 -14.73 -8.05 15.45
N ARG A 290 -15.22 -7.49 16.53
CA ARG A 290 -14.42 -6.85 17.55
C ARG A 290 -14.65 -7.51 18.89
N THR A 291 -13.64 -8.23 19.37
CA THR A 291 -13.59 -8.87 20.69
C THR A 291 -13.08 -7.87 21.74
N TYR A 292 -12.00 -7.16 21.43
CA TYR A 292 -11.46 -6.12 22.29
C TYR A 292 -12.29 -4.84 22.22
N ARG A 293 -13.09 -4.63 23.26
CA ARG A 293 -13.91 -3.43 23.40
C ARG A 293 -13.30 -2.40 24.35
N ASN A 294 -12.42 -2.84 25.23
CA ASN A 294 -11.76 -2.00 26.23
C ASN A 294 -10.25 -2.24 26.25
N SER A 295 -9.51 -1.21 26.67
CA SER A 295 -8.08 -1.32 26.97
C SER A 295 -7.87 -2.19 28.23
N PRO A 296 -6.62 -2.60 28.53
CA PRO A 296 -6.30 -3.31 29.78
C PRO A 296 -6.74 -2.57 31.04
N GLU A 297 -6.80 -1.23 30.99
CA GLU A 297 -7.26 -0.37 32.09
C GLU A 297 -8.79 -0.20 32.14
N GLY A 298 -9.53 -0.93 31.29
CA GLY A 298 -10.99 -0.91 31.24
C GLY A 298 -11.62 0.25 30.50
N LYS A 299 -10.83 1.10 29.82
CA LYS A 299 -11.35 2.21 29.02
C LYS A 299 -11.83 1.73 27.66
N PRO A 300 -12.98 2.22 27.15
CA PRO A 300 -13.50 1.77 25.88
C PRO A 300 -12.61 2.21 24.71
N TYR A 301 -12.40 1.30 23.76
CA TYR A 301 -11.87 1.63 22.44
C TYR A 301 -12.99 2.20 21.57
N VAL A 302 -12.76 3.33 20.97
CA VAL A 302 -13.79 4.12 20.26
C VAL A 302 -13.60 4.13 18.73
N ASP A 303 -12.52 3.54 18.23
CA ASP A 303 -12.14 3.54 16.82
C ASP A 303 -12.94 2.54 15.94
N GLN A 304 -12.61 2.47 14.67
CA GLN A 304 -13.39 1.76 13.64
C GLN A 304 -12.93 0.33 13.35
N ASN A 305 -11.84 -0.15 13.97
CA ASN A 305 -11.25 -1.44 13.60
C ASN A 305 -12.00 -2.65 14.17
N PHE A 306 -12.04 -3.73 13.40
CA PHE A 306 -12.21 -5.07 13.94
C PHE A 306 -10.85 -5.65 14.35
N ASP A 307 -10.84 -6.62 15.24
CA ASP A 307 -9.65 -7.34 15.69
C ASP A 307 -9.52 -8.74 15.08
N SER A 308 -10.55 -9.20 14.38
CA SER A 308 -10.57 -10.50 13.71
C SER A 308 -11.31 -10.44 12.38
N TYR A 309 -10.73 -11.11 11.40
CA TYR A 309 -11.24 -11.22 10.03
C TYR A 309 -10.98 -12.62 9.50
N ALA A 310 -11.96 -13.18 8.78
CA ALA A 310 -11.81 -14.32 7.90
C ALA A 310 -12.50 -13.99 6.58
N VAL A 311 -11.73 -13.85 5.52
CA VAL A 311 -12.21 -13.38 4.22
C VAL A 311 -11.88 -14.39 3.14
N GLU A 312 -12.89 -14.78 2.38
CA GLU A 312 -12.78 -15.59 1.17
C GLU A 312 -12.88 -14.68 -0.05
N TYR A 313 -11.88 -14.74 -0.90
CA TYR A 313 -11.86 -14.12 -2.22
C TYR A 313 -12.02 -15.19 -3.29
N THR A 314 -12.79 -14.91 -4.34
CA THR A 314 -13.01 -15.81 -5.48
C THR A 314 -12.45 -15.19 -6.75
N PHE A 315 -11.64 -15.97 -7.48
CA PHE A 315 -11.14 -15.62 -8.82
C PHE A 315 -12.13 -16.06 -9.91
N GLU A 316 -11.95 -15.56 -11.14
CA GLU A 316 -12.84 -15.84 -12.26
C GLU A 316 -12.89 -17.33 -12.63
N ASP A 317 -11.77 -18.05 -12.46
CA ASP A 317 -11.64 -19.49 -12.70
C ASP A 317 -12.12 -20.35 -11.52
N GLY A 318 -12.70 -19.74 -10.48
CA GLY A 318 -13.18 -20.42 -9.28
C GLY A 318 -12.13 -20.66 -8.21
N ALA A 319 -10.85 -20.37 -8.46
CA ALA A 319 -9.81 -20.46 -7.43
C ALA A 319 -10.12 -19.51 -6.26
N LYS A 320 -9.65 -19.90 -5.06
CA LYS A 320 -9.93 -19.17 -3.81
C LYS A 320 -8.67 -18.64 -3.17
N LEU A 321 -8.82 -17.48 -2.51
CA LEU A 321 -7.84 -16.97 -1.55
C LEU A 321 -8.56 -16.75 -0.21
N TYR A 322 -8.12 -17.45 0.82
CA TYR A 322 -8.53 -17.21 2.21
C TYR A 322 -7.50 -16.35 2.91
N MET A 323 -7.97 -15.24 3.49
CA MET A 323 -7.13 -14.31 4.23
C MET A 323 -7.66 -14.13 5.65
N ASP A 324 -6.94 -14.68 6.62
CA ASP A 324 -7.27 -14.58 8.04
C ASP A 324 -6.37 -13.55 8.73
N GLY A 325 -7.00 -12.60 9.41
CA GLY A 325 -6.34 -11.55 10.17
C GLY A 325 -6.80 -11.55 11.63
N ARG A 326 -5.84 -11.39 12.56
CA ARG A 326 -6.16 -11.25 13.98
C ARG A 326 -5.14 -10.37 14.68
N THR A 327 -5.66 -9.43 15.49
CA THR A 327 -4.82 -8.50 16.28
C THR A 327 -5.18 -8.62 17.76
N MET A 328 -4.66 -9.66 18.43
CA MET A 328 -4.96 -10.01 19.81
C MET A 328 -3.69 -10.24 20.61
N VAL A 329 -3.54 -9.55 21.74
CA VAL A 329 -2.41 -9.72 22.65
C VAL A 329 -2.47 -11.12 23.28
N GLY A 330 -1.30 -11.78 23.36
CA GLY A 330 -1.18 -13.12 23.97
C GLY A 330 -1.63 -14.28 23.07
N ALA A 331 -2.23 -14.00 21.90
CA ALA A 331 -2.56 -15.05 20.97
C ALA A 331 -1.32 -15.45 20.13
N VAL A 332 -1.28 -16.72 19.68
CA VAL A 332 -0.15 -17.24 18.87
C VAL A 332 0.03 -16.40 17.60
N PRO A 333 1.21 -15.81 17.38
CA PRO A 333 1.47 -15.06 16.15
C PRO A 333 1.61 -16.00 14.95
N MET A 334 1.10 -15.57 13.81
CA MET A 334 1.22 -16.29 12.54
C MET A 334 1.35 -15.29 11.39
N TYR A 335 2.37 -15.46 10.57
CA TYR A 335 2.58 -14.68 9.36
C TYR A 335 2.96 -15.63 8.22
N HIS A 336 1.96 -16.34 7.71
CA HIS A 336 2.17 -17.44 6.76
C HIS A 336 1.42 -17.19 5.45
N SER A 337 2.00 -17.70 4.37
CA SER A 337 1.39 -17.71 3.04
C SER A 337 1.62 -19.04 2.36
N PHE A 338 0.53 -19.67 1.90
CA PHE A 338 0.53 -20.96 1.23
C PHE A 338 -0.18 -20.87 -0.12
N VAL A 339 0.32 -21.63 -1.09
CA VAL A 339 -0.27 -21.77 -2.43
C VAL A 339 -0.50 -23.25 -2.69
N HIS A 340 -1.72 -23.65 -3.01
CA HIS A 340 -2.10 -25.03 -3.29
C HIS A 340 -2.49 -25.14 -4.76
N GLY A 341 -1.86 -26.09 -5.43
CA GLY A 341 -2.14 -26.43 -6.82
C GLY A 341 -2.62 -27.86 -6.99
N THR A 342 -2.89 -28.26 -8.22
CA THR A 342 -3.43 -29.59 -8.56
C THR A 342 -2.45 -30.74 -8.32
N LYS A 343 -1.14 -30.48 -8.27
CA LYS A 343 -0.09 -31.51 -8.08
C LYS A 343 0.62 -31.41 -6.74
N GLY A 344 0.52 -30.25 -6.06
CA GLY A 344 1.26 -30.02 -4.84
C GLY A 344 0.99 -28.66 -4.23
N MET A 345 1.85 -28.26 -3.31
CA MET A 345 1.71 -26.98 -2.64
C MET A 345 3.04 -26.25 -2.51
N ALA A 346 2.94 -24.95 -2.27
CA ALA A 346 4.08 -24.11 -1.93
C ALA A 346 3.87 -23.39 -0.60
N VAL A 347 4.98 -23.17 0.10
CA VAL A 347 5.10 -22.22 1.21
C VAL A 347 5.78 -20.98 0.66
N ALA A 348 5.06 -19.87 0.58
CA ALA A 348 5.63 -18.60 0.12
C ALA A 348 6.37 -17.89 1.25
N ALA A 349 5.77 -17.85 2.46
CA ALA A 349 6.38 -17.25 3.64
C ALA A 349 5.92 -17.94 4.92
N LYS A 350 6.77 -17.90 5.96
CA LYS A 350 6.49 -18.41 7.33
C LYS A 350 6.74 -17.39 8.43
N SER A 351 7.19 -16.21 8.10
CA SER A 351 7.48 -15.15 9.08
C SER A 351 7.27 -13.76 8.46
N GLY A 352 7.34 -12.70 9.28
CA GLY A 352 7.13 -11.31 8.86
C GLY A 352 7.99 -10.89 7.69
N ASP A 353 7.48 -9.94 6.89
CA ASP A 353 8.13 -9.39 5.69
C ASP A 353 8.51 -10.47 4.64
N CYS A 354 7.68 -11.51 4.55
CA CYS A 354 7.93 -12.67 3.69
C CYS A 354 9.28 -13.36 3.97
N ASN A 355 9.76 -13.34 5.21
CA ASN A 355 11.00 -13.97 5.60
C ASN A 355 10.86 -15.50 5.76
N GLY A 356 12.01 -16.17 5.74
CA GLY A 356 12.14 -17.60 5.70
C GLY A 356 12.24 -18.13 4.27
N PRO A 357 12.76 -19.36 4.09
CA PRO A 357 12.84 -19.94 2.76
C PRO A 357 11.45 -20.22 2.20
N SER A 358 11.26 -19.84 0.94
CA SER A 358 10.15 -20.32 0.14
C SER A 358 10.41 -21.78 -0.29
N SER A 359 9.37 -22.59 -0.42
CA SER A 359 9.53 -24.02 -0.75
C SER A 359 8.34 -24.54 -1.54
N THR A 360 8.57 -25.60 -2.35
CA THR A 360 7.52 -26.35 -3.04
C THR A 360 7.53 -27.80 -2.62
N PHE A 361 6.36 -28.44 -2.65
CA PHE A 361 6.14 -29.80 -2.19
C PHE A 361 5.26 -30.59 -3.16
N LYS A 362 5.55 -31.86 -3.37
CA LYS A 362 4.66 -32.79 -4.04
C LYS A 362 3.48 -33.12 -3.12
N GLY A 363 2.28 -33.00 -3.65
CA GLY A 363 1.06 -33.17 -2.84
C GLY A 363 0.93 -32.08 -1.78
N HIS A 364 0.11 -32.33 -0.75
CA HIS A 364 -0.29 -31.32 0.25
C HIS A 364 0.23 -31.59 1.66
N VAL A 365 1.20 -32.49 1.80
CA VAL A 365 1.85 -32.79 3.09
C VAL A 365 3.22 -32.14 3.14
N LEU A 366 3.41 -31.27 4.14
CA LEU A 366 4.68 -30.60 4.41
C LEU A 366 5.66 -31.56 5.10
N SER A 367 6.39 -32.33 4.32
CA SER A 367 7.45 -33.22 4.82
C SER A 367 8.71 -33.05 3.98
N ARG A 368 9.85 -33.43 4.56
CA ARG A 368 11.14 -33.39 3.85
C ARG A 368 11.15 -34.30 2.61
N GLU A 369 10.45 -35.43 2.66
CA GLU A 369 10.34 -36.39 1.56
C GLU A 369 9.57 -35.82 0.36
N ASN A 370 8.59 -34.96 0.63
CA ASN A 370 7.77 -34.35 -0.40
C ASN A 370 8.36 -33.01 -0.92
N GLN A 371 9.43 -32.50 -0.31
CA GLN A 371 10.01 -31.22 -0.71
C GLN A 371 10.68 -31.34 -2.09
N LEU A 372 10.20 -30.57 -3.06
CA LEU A 372 10.74 -30.51 -4.41
C LEU A 372 11.84 -29.46 -4.54
N TRP A 373 11.65 -28.32 -3.87
CA TRP A 373 12.57 -27.19 -3.91
C TRP A 373 12.46 -26.36 -2.64
N THR A 374 13.54 -25.68 -2.31
CA THR A 374 13.58 -24.63 -1.29
C THR A 374 14.57 -23.54 -1.72
N SER A 375 14.23 -22.28 -1.47
CA SER A 375 15.15 -21.17 -1.71
C SER A 375 16.34 -21.21 -0.74
N ASP A 376 17.45 -20.59 -1.13
CA ASP A 376 18.62 -20.49 -0.26
C ASP A 376 18.34 -19.60 0.96
N ALA A 377 18.37 -20.20 2.15
CA ALA A 377 18.17 -19.49 3.41
C ALA A 377 19.28 -18.50 3.75
N LYS A 378 20.46 -18.62 3.11
CA LYS A 378 21.63 -17.75 3.32
C LYS A 378 21.67 -16.57 2.34
N MET A 379 20.77 -16.54 1.36
CA MET A 379 20.72 -15.46 0.39
C MET A 379 20.42 -14.13 1.11
N ALA A 380 21.36 -13.19 1.02
CA ALA A 380 21.11 -11.82 1.45
C ALA A 380 20.07 -11.20 0.50
N ASP A 381 18.87 -10.99 1.00
CA ASP A 381 17.73 -10.59 0.21
C ASP A 381 16.86 -9.60 0.99
N ASP A 382 17.22 -8.32 0.90
CA ASP A 382 16.42 -7.23 1.46
C ASP A 382 15.45 -6.68 0.39
N PRO A 383 14.16 -7.01 0.46
CA PRO A 383 13.19 -6.58 -0.53
C PRO A 383 12.98 -5.06 -0.56
N TYR A 384 13.18 -4.37 0.55
CA TYR A 384 13.11 -2.91 0.60
C TYR A 384 14.30 -2.26 -0.11
N PHE A 385 15.49 -2.85 -0.01
CA PHE A 385 16.64 -2.45 -0.80
C PHE A 385 16.40 -2.71 -2.29
N ASN A 386 15.91 -3.90 -2.63
CA ASN A 386 15.69 -4.32 -4.01
C ASN A 386 14.66 -3.45 -4.74
N GLU A 387 13.53 -3.07 -4.09
CA GLU A 387 12.53 -2.19 -4.72
C GLU A 387 13.10 -0.82 -5.09
N TRP A 388 13.94 -0.24 -4.22
CA TRP A 388 14.62 1.01 -4.50
C TRP A 388 15.68 0.89 -5.59
N GLN A 389 16.41 -0.24 -5.64
CA GLN A 389 17.36 -0.51 -6.70
C GLN A 389 16.69 -0.53 -8.07
N VAL A 390 15.54 -1.22 -8.18
CA VAL A 390 14.75 -1.27 -9.42
C VAL A 390 14.28 0.13 -9.84
N LEU A 391 13.75 0.93 -8.91
CA LEU A 391 13.29 2.28 -9.19
C LEU A 391 14.44 3.19 -9.64
N THR A 392 15.57 3.21 -8.92
CA THR A 392 16.71 4.06 -9.25
C THR A 392 17.40 3.63 -10.56
N ASP A 393 17.46 2.32 -10.85
CA ASP A 393 17.93 1.81 -12.14
C ASP A 393 17.00 2.24 -13.29
N ALA A 394 15.69 2.16 -13.09
CA ALA A 394 14.72 2.61 -14.08
C ALA A 394 14.83 4.12 -14.38
N ILE A 395 15.09 4.94 -13.35
CA ILE A 395 15.30 6.39 -13.53
C ILE A 395 16.59 6.68 -14.30
N ARG A 396 17.72 6.06 -13.91
CA ARG A 396 19.03 6.29 -14.54
C ARG A 396 19.10 5.83 -15.98
N ASN A 397 18.45 4.72 -16.29
CA ASN A 397 18.49 4.10 -17.61
C ASN A 397 17.24 4.38 -18.45
N ASP A 398 16.37 5.28 -17.99
CA ASP A 398 15.08 5.63 -18.62
C ASP A 398 14.21 4.40 -18.97
N LYS A 399 14.26 3.36 -18.14
CA LYS A 399 13.44 2.16 -18.32
C LYS A 399 12.01 2.41 -17.84
N PRO A 400 10.99 1.86 -18.49
CA PRO A 400 9.63 1.91 -17.98
C PRO A 400 9.54 1.26 -16.59
N HIS A 401 8.98 1.98 -15.60
CA HIS A 401 8.69 1.45 -14.27
C HIS A 401 7.54 2.22 -13.65
N ASN A 402 6.40 1.56 -13.48
CA ASN A 402 5.23 2.17 -12.85
C ASN A 402 4.37 1.09 -12.19
N GLU A 403 4.29 1.12 -10.87
CA GLU A 403 3.60 0.13 -10.07
C GLU A 403 2.24 0.61 -9.53
N VAL A 404 1.75 1.77 -9.96
CA VAL A 404 0.53 2.38 -9.40
C VAL A 404 -0.70 1.51 -9.64
N ASP A 405 -0.89 0.97 -10.85
CA ASP A 405 -2.06 0.11 -11.14
C ASP A 405 -2.08 -1.12 -10.23
N ARG A 406 -0.92 -1.75 -10.04
CA ARG A 406 -0.74 -2.86 -9.10
C ARG A 406 -1.07 -2.43 -7.67
N GLY A 407 -0.51 -1.30 -7.24
CA GLY A 407 -0.73 -0.73 -5.90
C GLY A 407 -2.20 -0.43 -5.63
N VAL A 408 -2.90 0.14 -6.62
CA VAL A 408 -4.35 0.41 -6.54
C VAL A 408 -5.13 -0.90 -6.45
N MET A 409 -4.84 -1.87 -7.33
CA MET A 409 -5.58 -3.14 -7.35
C MET A 409 -5.37 -3.96 -6.06
N ALA A 410 -4.16 -4.00 -5.52
CA ALA A 410 -3.89 -4.63 -4.22
C ALA A 410 -4.65 -3.93 -3.08
N SER A 411 -4.67 -2.60 -3.08
CA SER A 411 -5.40 -1.80 -2.08
C SER A 411 -6.93 -1.97 -2.23
N LEU A 412 -7.44 -1.97 -3.46
CA LEU A 412 -8.87 -2.18 -3.75
C LEU A 412 -9.31 -3.59 -3.35
N THR A 413 -8.49 -4.61 -3.61
CA THR A 413 -8.77 -6.00 -3.21
C THR A 413 -8.80 -6.14 -1.68
N THR A 414 -7.90 -5.48 -0.95
CA THR A 414 -8.01 -5.47 0.52
C THR A 414 -9.25 -4.73 1.00
N SER A 415 -9.59 -3.61 0.36
CA SER A 415 -10.81 -2.86 0.68
C SER A 415 -12.06 -3.67 0.39
N LEU A 416 -12.08 -4.47 -0.69
CA LEU A 416 -13.16 -5.40 -1.01
C LEU A 416 -13.40 -6.41 0.12
N GLY A 417 -12.33 -7.07 0.61
CA GLY A 417 -12.47 -8.04 1.71
C GLY A 417 -12.83 -7.39 3.04
N ARG A 418 -12.27 -6.21 3.33
CA ARG A 418 -12.66 -5.42 4.50
C ARG A 418 -14.14 -5.05 4.45
N TYR A 419 -14.61 -4.52 3.32
CA TYR A 419 -16.01 -4.13 3.11
C TYR A 419 -16.94 -5.35 3.27
N ALA A 420 -16.60 -6.48 2.66
CA ALA A 420 -17.37 -7.70 2.79
C ALA A 420 -17.51 -8.16 4.25
N ALA A 421 -16.43 -8.12 5.04
CA ALA A 421 -16.46 -8.47 6.47
C ALA A 421 -17.20 -7.44 7.31
N HIS A 422 -17.06 -6.13 7.02
CA HIS A 422 -17.71 -5.05 7.76
C HIS A 422 -19.22 -4.98 7.54
N THR A 423 -19.70 -5.40 6.36
CA THR A 423 -21.12 -5.36 6.01
C THR A 423 -21.81 -6.72 6.07
N ALA A 424 -21.04 -7.81 6.17
CA ALA A 424 -21.50 -9.19 6.04
C ALA A 424 -22.23 -9.45 4.70
N GLN A 425 -21.73 -8.87 3.61
CA GLN A 425 -22.26 -9.05 2.26
C GLN A 425 -21.23 -9.75 1.36
N GLU A 426 -21.69 -10.50 0.37
CA GLU A 426 -20.89 -10.83 -0.79
C GLU A 426 -20.82 -9.58 -1.68
N VAL A 427 -19.62 -9.16 -2.07
CA VAL A 427 -19.38 -7.94 -2.85
C VAL A 427 -18.45 -8.26 -4.02
N THR A 428 -18.76 -7.76 -5.19
CA THR A 428 -17.89 -7.88 -6.36
C THR A 428 -16.81 -6.79 -6.38
N LEU A 429 -15.71 -7.07 -7.09
CA LEU A 429 -14.65 -6.07 -7.29
C LEU A 429 -15.17 -4.85 -8.05
N ASP A 430 -16.09 -5.05 -9.00
CA ASP A 430 -16.70 -3.98 -9.78
C ASP A 430 -17.61 -3.08 -8.90
N GLU A 431 -18.40 -3.67 -8.00
CA GLU A 431 -19.17 -2.93 -7.01
C GLU A 431 -18.28 -2.12 -6.09
N MET A 432 -17.17 -2.70 -5.61
CA MET A 432 -16.22 -1.99 -4.77
C MET A 432 -15.52 -0.86 -5.52
N LEU A 433 -15.09 -1.08 -6.76
CA LEU A 433 -14.47 -0.05 -7.58
C LEU A 433 -15.43 1.11 -7.86
N ASN A 434 -16.72 0.80 -8.14
CA ASN A 434 -17.75 1.78 -8.47
C ASN A 434 -18.48 2.33 -7.24
N HIS A 435 -18.11 1.91 -6.04
CA HIS A 435 -18.68 2.41 -4.81
C HIS A 435 -18.56 3.94 -4.72
N THR A 436 -19.59 4.58 -4.15
CA THR A 436 -19.67 6.06 -4.13
C THR A 436 -19.19 6.69 -2.82
N HIS A 437 -19.09 5.91 -1.75
CA HIS A 437 -18.65 6.43 -0.45
C HIS A 437 -17.15 6.66 -0.45
N GLU A 438 -16.75 7.92 -0.43
CA GLU A 438 -15.37 8.37 -0.22
C GLU A 438 -15.18 8.73 1.25
N PHE A 439 -14.15 8.17 1.88
CA PHE A 439 -13.93 8.35 3.32
C PHE A 439 -13.46 9.76 3.69
N ALA A 440 -12.71 10.41 2.83
CA ALA A 440 -12.19 11.76 3.05
C ALA A 440 -12.19 12.56 1.73
N PRO A 441 -13.38 13.00 1.24
CA PRO A 441 -13.51 13.65 -0.07
C PRO A 441 -12.75 14.98 -0.16
N ASP A 442 -12.57 15.70 0.97
CA ASP A 442 -11.89 16.99 1.05
C ASP A 442 -10.44 16.90 1.56
N ALA A 443 -9.77 15.73 1.41
CA ALA A 443 -8.41 15.53 1.89
C ALA A 443 -7.40 16.57 1.36
N ASP A 444 -7.63 17.14 0.17
CA ASP A 444 -6.82 18.18 -0.46
C ASP A 444 -7.08 19.61 0.09
N LYS A 445 -8.10 19.78 0.93
CA LYS A 445 -8.49 21.07 1.51
C LYS A 445 -8.26 21.16 3.02
N LEU A 446 -7.76 20.07 3.63
CA LEU A 446 -7.57 20.02 5.07
C LEU A 446 -6.50 21.02 5.52
N THR A 447 -6.78 21.69 6.64
CA THR A 447 -5.91 22.59 7.37
C THR A 447 -5.84 22.19 8.83
N PHE A 448 -5.02 22.85 9.64
CA PHE A 448 -4.96 22.59 11.09
C PHE A 448 -6.29 22.86 11.81
N ASP A 449 -7.12 23.74 11.26
CA ASP A 449 -8.42 24.13 11.83
C ASP A 449 -9.61 23.34 11.27
N SER A 450 -9.36 22.47 10.29
CA SER A 450 -10.42 21.66 9.68
C SER A 450 -11.00 20.67 10.68
N PRO A 451 -12.32 20.36 10.62
CA PRO A 451 -12.87 19.22 11.32
C PRO A 451 -12.27 17.91 10.81
N ALA A 452 -12.19 16.90 11.66
CA ALA A 452 -11.78 15.57 11.21
C ALA A 452 -12.82 14.96 10.25
N PRO A 453 -12.42 14.14 9.25
CA PRO A 453 -13.35 13.50 8.31
C PRO A 453 -14.42 12.64 8.98
N VAL A 454 -14.12 12.06 10.13
CA VAL A 454 -15.05 11.29 10.95
C VAL A 454 -15.20 11.97 12.29
N GLN A 455 -16.45 12.23 12.71
CA GLN A 455 -16.78 12.89 13.95
C GLN A 455 -17.23 11.87 15.00
N ALA A 456 -16.80 12.05 16.26
CA ALA A 456 -17.32 11.27 17.37
C ALA A 456 -18.74 11.72 17.74
N ASP A 457 -19.53 10.80 18.31
CA ASP A 457 -20.81 11.10 18.94
C ASP A 457 -20.62 11.83 20.30
N ALA A 458 -21.73 12.17 20.96
CA ALA A 458 -21.71 12.85 22.25
C ALA A 458 -20.98 12.04 23.35
N ASN A 459 -20.87 10.72 23.21
CA ASN A 459 -20.18 9.83 24.15
C ASN A 459 -18.69 9.65 23.78
N GLY A 460 -18.28 10.16 22.62
CA GLY A 460 -16.93 10.08 22.10
C GLY A 460 -16.63 8.84 21.29
N PHE A 461 -17.65 8.11 20.80
CA PHE A 461 -17.50 6.96 19.91
C PHE A 461 -17.61 7.38 18.46
N TYR A 462 -16.77 6.81 17.61
CA TYR A 462 -16.82 7.01 16.18
C TYR A 462 -17.79 6.03 15.51
N PRO A 463 -18.44 6.41 14.39
CA PRO A 463 -19.22 5.48 13.59
C PRO A 463 -18.37 4.26 13.22
N ALA A 464 -18.84 3.08 13.57
CA ALA A 464 -18.12 1.82 13.35
C ALA A 464 -18.95 0.86 12.49
N PRO A 465 -18.32 -0.14 11.84
CA PRO A 465 -19.03 -1.16 11.09
C PRO A 465 -20.00 -1.95 11.98
N GLU A 466 -21.18 -2.24 11.42
CA GLU A 466 -22.22 -3.06 12.05
C GLU A 466 -22.69 -4.13 11.05
N PRO A 467 -22.06 -5.31 11.02
CA PRO A 467 -22.37 -6.35 10.04
C PRO A 467 -23.85 -6.73 10.04
N GLY A 468 -24.44 -6.80 8.84
CA GLY A 468 -25.85 -7.10 8.65
C GLY A 468 -26.82 -5.95 8.98
N ARG A 469 -26.41 -4.93 9.70
CA ARG A 469 -27.21 -3.72 9.99
C ARG A 469 -26.87 -2.57 9.04
N LYS A 470 -25.58 -2.34 8.82
CA LYS A 470 -25.06 -1.40 7.82
C LYS A 470 -24.56 -2.20 6.62
N THR A 471 -25.27 -2.16 5.49
CA THR A 471 -24.99 -3.04 4.34
C THR A 471 -24.60 -2.27 3.08
N LYS A 472 -24.92 -0.96 3.02
CA LYS A 472 -24.62 -0.12 1.85
C LYS A 472 -23.33 0.66 1.95
N ARG A 473 -22.75 0.76 3.13
CA ARG A 473 -21.45 1.37 3.42
C ARG A 473 -20.95 0.85 4.76
N GLU A 474 -19.66 0.99 5.03
CA GLU A 474 -19.01 0.37 6.19
C GLU A 474 -19.41 1.02 7.54
N TYR A 475 -19.79 2.32 7.54
CA TYR A 475 -20.22 3.05 8.75
C TYR A 475 -21.10 4.25 8.41
#